data_9cce441584260fc768c354a9afa24257
#
_entry.id   9cce441584260fc768c354a9afa24257
#
_cell.length_a   1.000
_cell.length_b   1.000
_cell.length_c   1.000
_cell.angle_alpha   90.00
_cell.angle_beta   90.00
_cell.angle_gamma   90.00
#
_symmetry.space_group_name_H-M   'P 1'
#
loop_
_entity.id
_entity.type
_entity.pdbx_description
1 polymer ?
#
loop_
_entity_poly.entity_id
_entity_poly.type
_entity_poly.pdbx_seq_one_letter_code
_entity_poly.pdbx_strand_id
1 'polypeptide(L)'
;MNTLETDILVVGGGTGGTVAAIQAARRGVQTVLVSEFAWLGGMLTSAGVSAPDGNELAAFQTGMWGEFLRSLQRRQPGGLDNGWVSFFTFDPRLGARIFAEWARSLPNLTWIAAQTPREVLRQGDRITGVRFDTLTVRAQITLDGTELGDLLPLADVPYRWGWEWQSEWDEPSAPTEPTPLTERYPVQVPTWVVLLRDFGEGESAPKIPPPPNYNPDLYAGAWDGYAIAQFLNYGRLPGDTFMLNWPQRGNDYGEGLNRLVGANDPSPARKARSQFCQEARWHTQGFAHFIQSQLGRRYGWAEGIFPAGGAFAE
;
A
#
# COMPACT_ATOMS: atom_id res chain seq x y z
N MET A 1 11.85 21.97 -18.58
CA MET A 1 11.55 20.71 -17.87
C MET A 1 12.65 19.73 -18.25
N ASN A 2 13.23 19.03 -17.30
CA ASN A 2 14.31 18.07 -17.57
C ASN A 2 13.74 16.84 -18.28
N THR A 3 14.43 16.36 -19.34
CA THR A 3 14.01 15.16 -20.07
C THR A 3 15.08 14.09 -19.93
N LEU A 4 14.67 12.90 -19.54
CA LEU A 4 15.50 11.69 -19.48
C LEU A 4 15.08 10.72 -20.58
N GLU A 5 16.03 9.95 -21.07
CA GLU A 5 15.80 8.85 -22.02
C GLU A 5 16.25 7.54 -21.40
N THR A 6 15.49 6.46 -21.64
CA THR A 6 15.77 5.13 -21.11
C THR A 6 15.18 4.05 -22.03
N ASP A 7 15.59 2.80 -21.84
CA ASP A 7 14.96 1.68 -22.54
C ASP A 7 13.62 1.32 -21.88
N ILE A 8 13.64 1.22 -20.53
CA ILE A 8 12.44 0.87 -19.74
C ILE A 8 12.16 1.98 -18.73
N LEU A 9 10.94 2.49 -18.76
CA LEU A 9 10.36 3.32 -17.71
C LEU A 9 9.38 2.49 -16.89
N VAL A 10 9.57 2.46 -15.59
CA VAL A 10 8.60 1.91 -14.64
C VAL A 10 7.99 3.08 -13.86
N VAL A 11 6.68 3.23 -13.91
CA VAL A 11 5.92 4.24 -13.17
C VAL A 11 5.21 3.58 -12.01
N GLY A 12 5.52 3.99 -10.80
CA GLY A 12 5.01 3.42 -9.56
C GLY A 12 6.04 2.59 -8.80
N GLY A 13 6.26 2.95 -7.53
CA GLY A 13 7.19 2.31 -6.60
C GLY A 13 6.53 1.24 -5.72
N GLY A 14 5.34 0.76 -6.10
CA GLY A 14 4.68 -0.37 -5.45
C GLY A 14 5.50 -1.66 -5.51
N THR A 15 5.04 -2.72 -4.91
CA THR A 15 5.77 -4.01 -4.88
C THR A 15 6.10 -4.48 -6.30
N GLY A 16 5.11 -4.48 -7.20
CA GLY A 16 5.27 -4.92 -8.59
C GLY A 16 6.23 -4.03 -9.38
N GLY A 17 6.04 -2.71 -9.34
CA GLY A 17 6.90 -1.75 -10.04
C GLY A 17 8.35 -1.79 -9.55
N THR A 18 8.56 -1.84 -8.23
CA THR A 18 9.90 -1.98 -7.63
C THR A 18 10.63 -3.22 -8.14
N VAL A 19 9.95 -4.38 -8.09
CA VAL A 19 10.53 -5.65 -8.52
C VAL A 19 10.79 -5.67 -10.02
N ALA A 20 9.87 -5.11 -10.82
CA ALA A 20 10.04 -5.00 -12.27
C ALA A 20 11.27 -4.16 -12.65
N ALA A 21 11.43 -2.98 -12.04
CA ALA A 21 12.56 -2.10 -12.30
C ALA A 21 13.90 -2.73 -11.91
N ILE A 22 13.98 -3.32 -10.72
CA ILE A 22 15.20 -4.01 -10.25
C ILE A 22 15.54 -5.16 -11.18
N GLN A 23 14.54 -5.94 -11.60
CA GLN A 23 14.77 -7.11 -12.43
C GLN A 23 15.17 -6.74 -13.88
N ALA A 24 14.57 -5.70 -14.44
CA ALA A 24 14.98 -5.16 -15.74
C ALA A 24 16.45 -4.70 -15.70
N ALA A 25 16.83 -3.94 -14.69
CA ALA A 25 18.20 -3.48 -14.50
C ALA A 25 19.20 -4.63 -14.26
N ARG A 26 18.83 -5.64 -13.47
CA ARG A 26 19.64 -6.88 -13.30
C ARG A 26 19.88 -7.64 -14.61
N ARG A 27 18.99 -7.47 -15.60
CA ARG A 27 19.18 -8.00 -16.96
C ARG A 27 20.01 -7.11 -17.87
N GLY A 28 20.58 -6.03 -17.35
CA GLY A 28 21.46 -5.13 -18.09
C GLY A 28 20.75 -4.00 -18.84
N VAL A 29 19.42 -3.85 -18.67
CA VAL A 29 18.63 -2.84 -19.38
C VAL A 29 18.71 -1.50 -18.66
N GLN A 30 18.87 -0.39 -19.40
CA GLN A 30 18.79 0.96 -18.85
C GLN A 30 17.36 1.22 -18.39
N THR A 31 17.19 1.48 -17.10
CA THR A 31 15.88 1.55 -16.48
C THR A 31 15.74 2.82 -15.64
N VAL A 32 14.60 3.49 -15.78
CA VAL A 32 14.17 4.57 -14.88
C VAL A 32 12.94 4.10 -14.12
N LEU A 33 13.00 4.17 -12.80
CA LEU A 33 11.87 3.95 -11.88
C LEU A 33 11.45 5.30 -11.31
N VAL A 34 10.19 5.65 -11.50
CA VAL A 34 9.60 6.88 -10.93
C VAL A 34 8.53 6.49 -9.93
N SER A 35 8.67 6.93 -8.67
CA SER A 35 7.73 6.62 -7.60
C SER A 35 7.08 7.87 -7.02
N GLU A 36 5.84 7.74 -6.58
CA GLU A 36 5.10 8.78 -5.86
C GLU A 36 5.66 8.97 -4.46
N PHE A 37 5.95 7.88 -3.77
CA PHE A 37 6.41 7.89 -2.38
C PHE A 37 7.93 7.78 -2.29
N ALA A 38 8.44 8.17 -1.11
CA ALA A 38 9.86 8.14 -0.79
C ALA A 38 10.41 6.72 -0.57
N TRP A 39 9.55 5.74 -0.32
CA TRP A 39 9.93 4.34 -0.16
C TRP A 39 9.51 3.51 -1.38
N LEU A 40 10.33 2.50 -1.67
CA LEU A 40 10.00 1.44 -2.63
C LEU A 40 9.38 0.24 -1.91
N GLY A 41 8.52 -0.50 -2.61
CA GLY A 41 7.94 -1.74 -2.12
C GLY A 41 6.45 -1.69 -1.81
N GLY A 42 5.82 -0.50 -1.86
CA GLY A 42 4.37 -0.31 -1.76
C GLY A 42 3.75 -1.02 -0.55
N MET A 43 2.90 -2.02 -0.81
CA MET A 43 2.21 -2.80 0.22
C MET A 43 3.15 -3.30 1.32
N LEU A 44 4.32 -3.80 0.95
CA LEU A 44 5.33 -4.35 1.88
C LEU A 44 6.03 -3.26 2.73
N THR A 45 5.90 -1.98 2.40
CA THR A 45 6.68 -0.90 3.01
C THR A 45 5.86 0.36 3.29
N SER A 46 5.68 1.23 2.29
CA SER A 46 5.02 2.54 2.44
C SER A 46 3.54 2.42 2.82
N ALA A 47 2.83 1.42 2.33
CA ALA A 47 1.45 1.15 2.72
C ALA A 47 1.31 0.46 4.09
N GLY A 48 2.41 0.12 4.76
CA GLY A 48 2.42 -0.33 6.15
C GLY A 48 1.95 -1.77 6.40
N VAL A 49 1.65 -2.56 5.35
CA VAL A 49 1.26 -3.97 5.48
C VAL A 49 2.51 -4.86 5.41
N SER A 50 3.40 -4.71 6.38
CA SER A 50 4.63 -5.51 6.48
C SER A 50 4.39 -6.87 7.15
N ALA A 51 3.31 -7.51 6.77
CA ALA A 51 2.85 -8.82 7.23
C ALA A 51 2.20 -9.60 6.07
N PRO A 52 2.96 -9.88 4.98
CA PRO A 52 2.43 -10.61 3.84
C PRO A 52 2.04 -12.03 4.23
N ASP A 53 0.95 -12.53 3.66
CA ASP A 53 0.39 -13.85 3.91
C ASP A 53 0.29 -14.68 2.63
N GLY A 54 -0.17 -15.93 2.76
CA GLY A 54 -0.53 -16.79 1.64
C GLY A 54 0.59 -17.61 1.02
N ASN A 55 1.86 -17.41 1.35
CA ASN A 55 3.02 -18.14 0.78
C ASN A 55 3.96 -18.71 1.85
N GLU A 56 3.38 -19.38 2.86
CA GLU A 56 4.13 -19.94 3.99
C GLU A 56 5.02 -21.13 3.60
N LEU A 57 4.62 -21.88 2.57
CA LEU A 57 5.37 -23.04 2.13
C LEU A 57 6.71 -22.64 1.53
N ALA A 58 7.77 -23.28 1.97
CA ALA A 58 9.13 -23.03 1.49
C ALA A 58 9.28 -23.17 -0.04
N ALA A 59 8.47 -24.02 -0.68
CA ALA A 59 8.44 -24.19 -2.13
C ALA A 59 8.07 -22.90 -2.90
N PHE A 60 7.30 -22.00 -2.29
CA PHE A 60 6.90 -20.72 -2.89
C PHE A 60 7.86 -19.55 -2.57
N GLN A 61 8.84 -19.77 -1.68
CA GLN A 61 9.82 -18.78 -1.30
C GLN A 61 10.98 -18.69 -2.31
N THR A 62 10.66 -18.45 -3.55
CA THR A 62 11.60 -18.42 -4.69
C THR A 62 11.74 -17.01 -5.29
N GLY A 63 12.65 -16.84 -6.23
CA GLY A 63 12.85 -15.59 -6.95
C GLY A 63 13.18 -14.41 -6.02
N MET A 64 12.69 -13.24 -6.38
CA MET A 64 12.90 -12.01 -5.60
C MET A 64 12.17 -12.04 -4.25
N TRP A 65 11.03 -12.71 -4.14
CA TRP A 65 10.35 -12.92 -2.88
C TRP A 65 11.25 -13.68 -1.88
N GLY A 66 11.78 -14.82 -2.29
CA GLY A 66 12.70 -15.59 -1.43
C GLY A 66 13.99 -14.83 -1.10
N GLU A 67 14.52 -14.04 -2.03
CA GLU A 67 15.68 -13.16 -1.78
C GLU A 67 15.35 -12.09 -0.73
N PHE A 68 14.17 -11.47 -0.82
CA PHE A 68 13.69 -10.49 0.14
C PHE A 68 13.54 -11.10 1.53
N LEU A 69 12.84 -12.25 1.64
CA LEU A 69 12.69 -12.96 2.91
C LEU A 69 14.05 -13.31 3.55
N ARG A 70 14.98 -13.87 2.79
CA ARG A 70 16.33 -14.16 3.30
C ARG A 70 17.08 -12.90 3.75
N SER A 71 16.84 -11.77 3.08
CA SER A 71 17.45 -10.48 3.47
C SER A 71 16.85 -9.94 4.76
N LEU A 72 15.54 -10.08 4.95
CA LEU A 72 14.86 -9.75 6.19
C LEU A 72 15.35 -10.63 7.34
N GLN A 73 15.36 -11.95 7.18
CA GLN A 73 15.78 -12.92 8.19
C GLN A 73 17.20 -12.65 8.71
N ARG A 74 18.14 -12.30 7.83
CA ARG A 74 19.50 -11.97 8.22
C ARG A 74 19.64 -10.67 9.00
N ARG A 75 18.69 -9.74 8.86
CA ARG A 75 18.81 -8.36 9.37
C ARG A 75 17.85 -8.03 10.50
N GLN A 76 16.80 -8.83 10.69
CA GLN A 76 15.80 -8.62 11.71
C GLN A 76 16.06 -9.51 12.92
N PRO A 77 16.43 -8.93 14.07
CA PRO A 77 16.51 -9.68 15.33
C PRO A 77 15.15 -10.28 15.71
N GLY A 78 15.14 -11.48 16.25
CA GLY A 78 13.90 -12.12 16.74
C GLY A 78 13.09 -12.87 15.69
N GLY A 79 13.51 -12.88 14.40
CA GLY A 79 12.81 -13.60 13.35
C GLY A 79 11.64 -12.84 12.73
N LEU A 80 10.86 -13.53 11.90
CA LEU A 80 9.76 -12.94 11.12
C LEU A 80 8.36 -13.35 11.63
N ASP A 81 8.24 -14.39 12.43
CA ASP A 81 6.96 -14.90 12.94
C ASP A 81 6.58 -14.20 14.25
N ASN A 82 5.98 -13.01 14.16
CA ASN A 82 5.60 -12.21 15.33
C ASN A 82 4.08 -12.04 15.49
N GLY A 83 3.33 -12.11 14.41
CA GLY A 83 1.87 -11.94 14.38
C GLY A 83 1.15 -13.21 13.93
N TRP A 84 -0.16 -13.31 14.16
CA TRP A 84 -0.89 -14.50 13.72
C TRP A 84 -1.49 -14.38 12.31
N VAL A 85 -1.51 -13.18 11.73
CA VAL A 85 -1.97 -13.01 10.34
C VAL A 85 -0.92 -13.46 9.33
N SER A 86 0.37 -13.47 9.71
CA SER A 86 1.46 -13.77 8.79
C SER A 86 2.66 -14.34 9.54
N PHE A 87 3.34 -15.31 8.93
CA PHE A 87 4.64 -15.81 9.37
C PHE A 87 5.83 -14.95 8.94
N PHE A 88 5.58 -13.84 8.25
CA PHE A 88 6.61 -13.00 7.64
C PHE A 88 6.48 -11.52 8.05
N THR A 89 6.24 -11.26 9.32
CA THR A 89 6.12 -9.89 9.83
C THR A 89 7.49 -9.24 10.02
N PHE A 90 7.61 -7.99 9.59
CA PHE A 90 8.87 -7.27 9.68
C PHE A 90 8.67 -5.75 9.87
N ASP A 91 9.75 -5.08 10.29
CA ASP A 91 9.78 -3.61 10.35
C ASP A 91 9.71 -3.04 8.92
N PRO A 92 8.69 -2.24 8.56
CA PRO A 92 8.54 -1.69 7.21
C PRO A 92 9.76 -0.85 6.77
N ARG A 93 10.46 -0.21 7.72
CA ARG A 93 11.72 0.53 7.46
C ARG A 93 12.82 -0.39 6.96
N LEU A 94 12.89 -1.62 7.48
CA LEU A 94 13.86 -2.61 7.02
C LEU A 94 13.54 -3.05 5.59
N GLY A 95 12.27 -3.33 5.28
CA GLY A 95 11.84 -3.66 3.93
C GLY A 95 12.20 -2.55 2.93
N ALA A 96 11.88 -1.30 3.27
CA ALA A 96 12.20 -0.13 2.45
C ALA A 96 13.71 0.03 2.21
N ARG A 97 14.53 -0.17 3.24
CA ARG A 97 15.99 -0.14 3.11
C ARG A 97 16.52 -1.21 2.16
N ILE A 98 16.00 -2.44 2.24
CA ILE A 98 16.41 -3.54 1.36
C ILE A 98 16.13 -3.19 -0.10
N PHE A 99 14.93 -2.74 -0.43
CA PHE A 99 14.59 -2.35 -1.79
C PHE A 99 15.41 -1.15 -2.28
N ALA A 100 15.63 -0.15 -1.44
CA ALA A 100 16.46 1.01 -1.78
C ALA A 100 17.93 0.63 -2.01
N GLU A 101 18.49 -0.27 -1.21
CA GLU A 101 19.85 -0.79 -1.39
C GLU A 101 19.97 -1.57 -2.71
N TRP A 102 19.00 -2.43 -3.01
CA TRP A 102 19.00 -3.18 -4.28
C TRP A 102 18.91 -2.23 -5.48
N ALA A 103 18.01 -1.26 -5.44
CA ALA A 103 17.90 -0.29 -6.53
C ALA A 103 19.18 0.53 -6.72
N ARG A 104 19.76 1.04 -5.63
CA ARG A 104 20.98 1.87 -5.69
C ARG A 104 22.24 1.09 -6.05
N SER A 105 22.27 -0.23 -5.85
CA SER A 105 23.41 -1.07 -6.23
C SER A 105 23.53 -1.32 -7.74
N LEU A 106 22.51 -0.96 -8.51
CA LEU A 106 22.45 -1.20 -9.96
C LEU A 106 22.77 0.09 -10.71
N PRO A 107 23.93 0.18 -11.38
CA PRO A 107 24.40 1.42 -12.03
C PRO A 107 23.52 1.85 -13.22
N ASN A 108 22.75 0.92 -13.79
CA ASN A 108 21.81 1.13 -14.89
C ASN A 108 20.36 1.30 -14.43
N LEU A 109 20.11 1.50 -13.13
CA LEU A 109 18.81 1.85 -12.58
C LEU A 109 18.86 3.26 -11.97
N THR A 110 18.06 4.16 -12.52
CA THR A 110 17.81 5.48 -11.94
C THR A 110 16.48 5.49 -11.23
N TRP A 111 16.46 5.69 -9.91
CA TRP A 111 15.24 5.83 -9.13
C TRP A 111 15.00 7.30 -8.77
N ILE A 112 13.79 7.78 -9.07
CA ILE A 112 13.33 9.16 -8.82
C ILE A 112 12.03 9.09 -8.01
N ALA A 113 12.06 9.61 -6.79
CA ALA A 113 10.92 9.64 -5.89
C ALA A 113 10.15 10.97 -5.94
N ALA A 114 8.98 11.00 -5.30
CA ALA A 114 8.12 12.17 -5.14
C ALA A 114 7.67 12.80 -6.48
N GLN A 115 7.28 11.95 -7.43
CA GLN A 115 6.78 12.37 -8.73
C GLN A 115 5.49 11.64 -9.07
N THR A 116 4.47 12.40 -9.48
CA THR A 116 3.18 11.86 -9.93
C THR A 116 3.07 11.97 -11.46
N PRO A 117 2.58 10.94 -12.17
CA PRO A 117 2.34 11.02 -13.60
C PRO A 117 1.24 12.05 -13.92
N ARG A 118 1.45 12.84 -14.96
CA ARG A 118 0.54 13.91 -15.40
C ARG A 118 0.02 13.71 -16.81
N GLU A 119 0.82 13.12 -17.67
CA GLU A 119 0.49 12.91 -19.06
C GLU A 119 1.30 11.74 -19.62
N VAL A 120 0.64 10.89 -20.41
CA VAL A 120 1.30 9.85 -21.19
C VAL A 120 1.58 10.39 -22.60
N LEU A 121 2.84 10.33 -23.01
CA LEU A 121 3.28 10.76 -24.33
C LEU A 121 3.05 9.64 -25.35
N ARG A 122 2.39 9.95 -26.46
CA ARG A 122 2.04 8.96 -27.49
C ARG A 122 2.52 9.41 -28.87
N GLN A 123 2.78 8.44 -29.72
CA GLN A 123 2.96 8.61 -31.15
C GLN A 123 2.11 7.55 -31.86
N GLY A 124 0.92 7.93 -32.32
CA GLY A 124 -0.11 6.97 -32.72
C GLY A 124 -0.52 6.09 -31.54
N ASP A 125 -0.49 4.79 -31.73
CA ASP A 125 -0.84 3.81 -30.67
C ASP A 125 0.33 3.43 -29.77
N ARG A 126 1.52 4.01 -30.00
CA ARG A 126 2.70 3.74 -29.21
C ARG A 126 2.87 4.76 -28.10
N ILE A 127 3.03 4.28 -26.86
CA ILE A 127 3.49 5.09 -25.72
C ILE A 127 4.99 5.33 -25.89
N THR A 128 5.42 6.60 -25.78
CA THR A 128 6.81 7.04 -25.97
C THR A 128 7.41 7.65 -24.70
N GLY A 129 6.65 7.70 -23.61
CA GLY A 129 7.11 8.20 -22.32
C GLY A 129 5.99 8.76 -21.46
N VAL A 130 6.37 9.34 -20.34
CA VAL A 130 5.47 9.96 -19.37
C VAL A 130 6.03 11.29 -18.89
N ARG A 131 5.17 12.30 -18.80
CA ARG A 131 5.45 13.57 -18.12
C ARG A 131 4.96 13.52 -16.69
N PHE A 132 5.83 13.91 -15.78
CA PHE A 132 5.59 14.01 -14.35
C PHE A 132 5.53 15.47 -13.88
N ASP A 133 5.47 15.70 -12.58
CA ASP A 133 5.39 17.06 -12.01
C ASP A 133 6.56 17.96 -12.46
N THR A 134 7.78 17.44 -12.42
CA THR A 134 8.99 18.24 -12.65
C THR A 134 9.87 17.72 -13.79
N LEU A 135 9.61 16.56 -14.34
CA LEU A 135 10.42 15.94 -15.39
C LEU A 135 9.56 15.21 -16.43
N THR A 136 10.22 14.90 -17.53
CA THR A 136 9.69 14.00 -18.59
C THR A 136 10.64 12.83 -18.75
N VAL A 137 10.13 11.61 -18.85
CA VAL A 137 10.92 10.43 -19.19
C VAL A 137 10.40 9.86 -20.49
N ARG A 138 11.29 9.73 -21.49
CA ARG A 138 11.04 9.02 -22.75
C ARG A 138 11.57 7.62 -22.65
N ALA A 139 10.81 6.65 -23.15
CA ALA A 139 11.16 5.24 -23.05
C ALA A 139 10.71 4.44 -24.27
N GLN A 140 11.40 3.33 -24.53
CA GLN A 140 10.97 2.35 -25.53
C GLN A 140 9.79 1.52 -25.00
N ILE A 141 9.82 1.16 -23.72
CA ILE A 141 8.78 0.41 -23.02
C ILE A 141 8.42 1.15 -21.74
N THR A 142 7.13 1.30 -21.47
CA THR A 142 6.59 1.85 -20.22
C THR A 142 5.80 0.78 -19.50
N LEU A 143 6.10 0.57 -18.22
CA LEU A 143 5.37 -0.33 -17.31
C LEU A 143 4.55 0.52 -16.34
N ASP A 144 3.26 0.24 -16.25
CA ASP A 144 2.40 0.78 -15.19
C ASP A 144 2.52 -0.11 -13.95
N GLY A 145 3.16 0.40 -12.93
CA GLY A 145 3.28 -0.19 -11.60
C GLY A 145 2.65 0.70 -10.53
N THR A 146 1.75 1.61 -10.94
CA THR A 146 1.00 2.44 -10.00
C THR A 146 -0.05 1.59 -9.28
N GLU A 147 -0.42 1.98 -8.07
CA GLU A 147 -1.35 1.20 -7.23
C GLU A 147 -2.77 1.16 -7.81
N LEU A 148 -3.16 2.14 -8.64
CA LEU A 148 -4.51 2.28 -9.17
C LEU A 148 -4.58 2.24 -10.70
N GLY A 149 -3.49 1.86 -11.38
CA GLY A 149 -3.45 1.85 -12.85
C GLY A 149 -3.53 3.27 -13.45
N ASP A 150 -2.86 4.23 -12.83
CA ASP A 150 -3.00 5.66 -13.18
C ASP A 150 -2.59 5.99 -14.62
N LEU A 151 -1.75 5.17 -15.26
CA LEU A 151 -1.37 5.38 -16.66
C LEU A 151 -2.48 4.97 -17.65
N LEU A 152 -3.37 4.05 -17.28
CA LEU A 152 -4.43 3.56 -18.17
C LEU A 152 -5.34 4.70 -18.64
N PRO A 153 -5.96 5.49 -17.73
CA PRO A 153 -6.78 6.63 -18.15
C PRO A 153 -5.96 7.75 -18.81
N LEU A 154 -4.70 7.98 -18.38
CA LEU A 154 -3.84 9.00 -18.98
C LEU A 154 -3.40 8.63 -20.41
N ALA A 155 -3.39 7.36 -20.74
CA ALA A 155 -3.04 6.83 -22.06
C ALA A 155 -4.26 6.55 -22.93
N ASP A 156 -5.47 6.79 -22.44
CA ASP A 156 -6.73 6.46 -23.11
C ASP A 156 -6.79 4.96 -23.51
N VAL A 157 -6.27 4.10 -22.61
CA VAL A 157 -6.30 2.64 -22.77
C VAL A 157 -7.59 2.12 -22.13
N PRO A 158 -8.40 1.31 -22.82
CA PRO A 158 -9.57 0.68 -22.21
C PRO A 158 -9.16 -0.20 -21.02
N TYR A 159 -9.84 -0.06 -19.91
CA TYR A 159 -9.63 -0.85 -18.71
C TYR A 159 -10.96 -1.17 -18.02
N ARG A 160 -10.94 -2.13 -17.13
CA ARG A 160 -12.06 -2.51 -16.30
C ARG A 160 -11.78 -2.19 -14.85
N TRP A 161 -12.84 -2.06 -14.10
CA TRP A 161 -12.78 -1.86 -12.65
C TRP A 161 -14.05 -2.45 -12.00
N GLY A 162 -13.92 -2.83 -10.75
CA GLY A 162 -15.03 -3.37 -9.99
C GLY A 162 -15.30 -4.85 -10.27
N TRP A 163 -16.57 -5.21 -10.10
CA TRP A 163 -17.02 -6.58 -10.30
C TRP A 163 -17.03 -6.98 -11.78
N GLU A 164 -16.62 -8.20 -12.07
CA GLU A 164 -16.78 -8.87 -13.35
C GLU A 164 -17.82 -9.98 -13.20
N TRP A 165 -18.68 -10.12 -14.21
CA TRP A 165 -19.77 -11.08 -14.14
C TRP A 165 -19.34 -12.42 -14.71
N GLN A 166 -19.88 -13.52 -14.13
CA GLN A 166 -19.57 -14.88 -14.62
C GLN A 166 -19.83 -15.03 -16.13
N SER A 167 -20.89 -14.41 -16.64
CA SER A 167 -21.23 -14.43 -18.07
C SER A 167 -20.20 -13.78 -19.00
N GLU A 168 -19.27 -12.99 -18.47
CA GLU A 168 -18.25 -12.32 -19.29
C GLU A 168 -17.01 -13.20 -19.51
N TRP A 169 -16.61 -13.99 -18.47
CA TRP A 169 -15.33 -14.70 -18.46
C TRP A 169 -15.42 -16.16 -18.01
N ASP A 170 -16.61 -16.65 -17.68
CA ASP A 170 -16.85 -18.00 -17.19
C ASP A 170 -16.02 -18.35 -15.92
N GLU A 171 -15.77 -17.36 -15.08
CA GLU A 171 -15.07 -17.56 -13.81
C GLU A 171 -16.04 -18.16 -12.77
N PRO A 172 -15.77 -19.36 -12.20
CA PRO A 172 -16.74 -20.06 -11.34
C PRO A 172 -17.11 -19.31 -10.07
N SER A 173 -16.25 -18.45 -9.55
CA SER A 173 -16.47 -17.66 -8.32
C SER A 173 -17.02 -16.26 -8.58
N ALA A 174 -17.13 -15.83 -9.84
CA ALA A 174 -17.69 -14.53 -10.17
C ALA A 174 -19.20 -14.49 -9.94
N PRO A 175 -19.77 -13.35 -9.51
CA PRO A 175 -21.20 -13.22 -9.34
C PRO A 175 -21.94 -13.33 -10.71
N THR A 176 -23.09 -13.94 -10.70
CA THR A 176 -23.92 -14.14 -11.92
C THR A 176 -24.76 -12.90 -12.25
N GLU A 177 -25.08 -12.10 -11.25
CA GLU A 177 -25.93 -10.91 -11.36
C GLU A 177 -25.61 -9.88 -10.26
N PRO A 178 -26.02 -8.60 -10.43
CA PRO A 178 -25.92 -7.59 -9.39
C PRO A 178 -26.65 -7.99 -8.11
N THR A 179 -26.02 -7.74 -6.97
CA THR A 179 -26.57 -7.99 -5.63
C THR A 179 -26.43 -6.74 -4.77
N PRO A 180 -27.16 -6.62 -3.64
CA PRO A 180 -26.96 -5.52 -2.70
C PRO A 180 -25.50 -5.38 -2.22
N LEU A 181 -24.75 -6.48 -2.18
CA LEU A 181 -23.32 -6.47 -1.84
C LEU A 181 -22.48 -5.80 -2.93
N THR A 182 -22.67 -6.20 -4.19
CA THR A 182 -21.90 -5.64 -5.32
C THR A 182 -22.26 -4.17 -5.60
N GLU A 183 -23.51 -3.77 -5.33
CA GLU A 183 -23.95 -2.37 -5.41
C GLU A 183 -23.35 -1.51 -4.31
N ARG A 184 -23.32 -2.02 -3.07
CA ARG A 184 -22.72 -1.33 -1.93
C ARG A 184 -21.21 -1.19 -2.04
N TYR A 185 -20.54 -2.22 -2.53
CA TYR A 185 -19.10 -2.29 -2.65
C TYR A 185 -18.69 -2.48 -4.12
N PRO A 186 -18.78 -1.43 -4.95
CA PRO A 186 -18.46 -1.53 -6.39
C PRO A 186 -16.99 -1.85 -6.66
N VAL A 187 -16.12 -1.60 -5.69
CA VAL A 187 -14.70 -1.97 -5.68
C VAL A 187 -14.31 -2.46 -4.30
N GLN A 188 -13.12 -3.05 -4.18
CA GLN A 188 -12.57 -3.48 -2.88
C GLN A 188 -12.50 -2.31 -1.89
N VAL A 189 -12.90 -2.57 -0.66
CA VAL A 189 -12.82 -1.62 0.45
C VAL A 189 -11.34 -1.44 0.84
N PRO A 190 -10.79 -0.23 0.80
CA PRO A 190 -9.42 0.00 1.23
C PRO A 190 -9.34 0.18 2.75
N THR A 191 -8.17 -0.16 3.29
CA THR A 191 -7.78 0.09 4.66
C THR A 191 -6.63 1.09 4.68
N TRP A 192 -6.79 2.22 5.39
CA TRP A 192 -5.62 3.07 5.64
C TRP A 192 -4.89 2.56 6.87
N VAL A 193 -3.72 1.98 6.68
CA VAL A 193 -2.95 1.37 7.77
C VAL A 193 -2.29 2.43 8.64
N VAL A 194 -2.25 2.16 9.95
CA VAL A 194 -1.48 2.91 10.93
C VAL A 194 -0.75 1.94 11.85
N LEU A 195 0.42 2.33 12.32
CA LEU A 195 1.14 1.55 13.31
C LEU A 195 0.92 2.11 14.71
N LEU A 196 0.58 1.23 15.63
CA LEU A 196 0.56 1.51 17.06
C LEU A 196 1.73 0.82 17.77
N ARG A 197 2.06 1.33 18.95
CA ARG A 197 3.06 0.77 19.85
C ARG A 197 2.44 0.44 21.19
N ASP A 198 2.84 -0.69 21.74
CA ASP A 198 2.66 -1.02 23.15
C ASP A 198 3.82 -0.39 23.95
N PHE A 199 3.51 0.59 24.79
CA PHE A 199 4.48 1.30 25.61
C PHE A 199 4.85 0.53 26.88
N GLY A 200 4.17 -0.56 27.17
CA GLY A 200 4.39 -1.39 28.35
C GLY A 200 3.49 -1.04 29.53
N GLU A 201 3.54 -1.91 30.55
CA GLU A 201 2.79 -1.71 31.80
C GLU A 201 3.33 -0.51 32.57
N GLY A 202 2.43 0.33 33.08
CA GLY A 202 2.78 1.53 33.83
C GLY A 202 3.15 2.75 32.97
N GLU A 203 3.38 2.57 31.69
CA GLU A 203 3.69 3.67 30.77
C GLU A 203 2.39 4.30 30.21
N SER A 204 2.49 5.55 29.79
CA SER A 204 1.36 6.32 29.28
C SER A 204 1.70 7.04 27.99
N ALA A 205 1.27 6.46 26.88
CA ALA A 205 1.42 7.08 25.56
C ALA A 205 0.71 8.43 25.47
N PRO A 206 1.12 9.32 24.56
CA PRO A 206 0.36 10.50 24.21
C PRO A 206 -1.09 10.16 23.86
N LYS A 207 -2.01 11.06 24.18
CA LYS A 207 -3.43 10.88 23.88
C LYS A 207 -3.64 10.94 22.36
N ILE A 208 -4.29 9.94 21.79
CA ILE A 208 -4.75 9.96 20.40
C ILE A 208 -6.02 10.83 20.35
N PRO A 209 -6.03 11.94 19.61
CA PRO A 209 -7.22 12.80 19.50
C PRO A 209 -8.31 12.08 18.67
N PRO A 210 -9.60 12.29 18.97
CA PRO A 210 -10.65 11.82 18.08
C PRO A 210 -10.61 12.59 16.75
N PRO A 211 -10.95 11.96 15.62
CA PRO A 211 -11.10 12.65 14.34
C PRO A 211 -12.38 13.50 14.33
N PRO A 212 -12.56 14.38 13.33
CA PRO A 212 -13.85 15.04 13.09
C PRO A 212 -14.99 14.02 12.99
N ASN A 213 -16.14 14.34 13.58
CA ASN A 213 -17.35 13.50 13.55
C ASN A 213 -17.14 12.06 14.11
N TYR A 214 -16.27 11.91 15.10
CA TYR A 214 -16.01 10.63 15.73
C TYR A 214 -17.28 9.99 16.27
N ASN A 215 -17.54 8.73 15.89
CA ASN A 215 -18.62 7.92 16.38
C ASN A 215 -18.07 6.57 16.88
N PRO A 216 -18.06 6.29 18.20
CA PRO A 216 -17.55 5.03 18.76
C PRO A 216 -18.37 3.81 18.35
N ASP A 217 -19.65 3.96 17.98
CA ASP A 217 -20.53 2.86 17.60
C ASP A 217 -20.06 2.14 16.32
N LEU A 218 -19.28 2.84 15.49
CA LEU A 218 -18.67 2.24 14.29
C LEU A 218 -17.70 1.10 14.65
N TYR A 219 -17.06 1.18 15.81
CA TYR A 219 -16.02 0.26 16.26
C TYR A 219 -16.48 -0.67 17.39
N ALA A 220 -17.69 -0.46 17.90
CA ALA A 220 -18.25 -1.29 18.96
C ALA A 220 -18.34 -2.76 18.52
N GLY A 221 -17.72 -3.66 19.29
CA GLY A 221 -17.62 -5.08 18.95
C GLY A 221 -16.47 -5.42 17.98
N ALA A 222 -15.50 -4.53 17.78
CA ALA A 222 -14.37 -4.77 16.86
C ALA A 222 -13.61 -6.07 17.18
N TRP A 223 -13.51 -6.46 18.43
CA TRP A 223 -12.85 -7.71 18.84
C TRP A 223 -13.83 -8.73 19.46
N ASP A 224 -15.15 -8.62 19.19
CA ASP A 224 -16.09 -9.63 19.62
C ASP A 224 -15.74 -10.99 19.02
N GLY A 225 -15.71 -12.02 19.88
CA GLY A 225 -15.28 -13.36 19.49
C GLY A 225 -13.76 -13.60 19.59
N TYR A 226 -12.97 -12.57 19.92
CA TYR A 226 -11.51 -12.69 20.11
C TYR A 226 -11.08 -12.19 21.47
N ALA A 227 -10.06 -12.82 22.05
CA ALA A 227 -9.38 -12.24 23.20
C ALA A 227 -8.62 -10.97 22.76
N ILE A 228 -8.55 -9.95 23.64
CA ILE A 228 -7.82 -8.70 23.34
C ILE A 228 -6.37 -8.98 22.94
N ALA A 229 -5.70 -9.92 23.61
CA ALA A 229 -4.35 -10.31 23.28
C ALA A 229 -4.24 -10.90 21.86
N GLN A 230 -5.23 -11.64 21.40
CA GLN A 230 -5.29 -12.19 20.05
C GLN A 230 -5.52 -11.08 19.02
N PHE A 231 -6.45 -10.16 19.28
CA PHE A 231 -6.69 -8.98 18.45
C PHE A 231 -5.39 -8.16 18.26
N LEU A 232 -4.71 -7.82 19.37
CA LEU A 232 -3.47 -7.04 19.33
C LEU A 232 -2.32 -7.80 18.66
N ASN A 233 -2.35 -9.13 18.66
CA ASN A 233 -1.35 -9.96 18.02
C ASN A 233 -1.62 -10.19 16.53
N TYR A 234 -2.77 -9.78 16.01
CA TYR A 234 -3.11 -9.97 14.59
C TYR A 234 -2.04 -9.42 13.67
N GLY A 235 -1.72 -8.14 13.81
CA GLY A 235 -0.69 -7.45 13.02
C GLY A 235 0.59 -7.16 13.80
N ARG A 236 0.99 -8.01 14.74
CA ARG A 236 2.19 -7.81 15.54
C ARG A 236 3.43 -7.74 14.66
N LEU A 237 4.21 -6.70 14.85
CA LEU A 237 5.49 -6.44 14.19
C LEU A 237 6.61 -6.42 15.24
N PRO A 238 7.88 -6.46 14.83
CA PRO A 238 9.01 -6.31 15.74
C PRO A 238 9.00 -4.99 16.53
N GLY A 239 9.56 -4.98 17.73
CA GLY A 239 9.75 -3.77 18.53
C GLY A 239 8.48 -3.23 19.17
N ASP A 240 7.65 -4.12 19.71
CA ASP A 240 6.41 -3.79 20.41
C ASP A 240 5.42 -2.95 19.59
N THR A 241 5.54 -2.99 18.26
CA THR A 241 4.64 -2.34 17.33
C THR A 241 3.63 -3.33 16.74
N PHE A 242 2.50 -2.81 16.30
CA PHE A 242 1.51 -3.58 15.56
C PHE A 242 0.78 -2.71 14.55
N MET A 243 0.50 -3.29 13.39
CA MET A 243 -0.29 -2.62 12.38
C MET A 243 -1.78 -2.75 12.69
N LEU A 244 -2.53 -1.69 12.46
CA LEU A 244 -3.97 -1.75 12.39
C LEU A 244 -4.37 -1.98 10.93
N ASN A 245 -4.81 -3.19 10.65
CA ASN A 245 -5.42 -3.66 9.43
C ASN A 245 -6.47 -4.70 9.84
N TRP A 246 -7.56 -4.22 10.46
CA TRP A 246 -8.53 -5.08 11.11
C TRP A 246 -9.90 -5.00 10.43
N PRO A 247 -10.39 -6.09 9.82
CA PRO A 247 -11.60 -6.05 8.98
C PRO A 247 -12.91 -6.00 9.80
N GLN A 248 -12.95 -6.58 11.00
CA GLN A 248 -14.17 -6.65 11.79
C GLN A 248 -14.45 -5.35 12.54
N ARG A 249 -15.32 -4.49 11.99
CA ARG A 249 -15.64 -3.17 12.56
C ARG A 249 -14.37 -2.38 12.94
N GLY A 250 -13.34 -2.53 12.13
CA GLY A 250 -12.03 -1.92 12.32
C GLY A 250 -11.83 -0.70 11.44
N ASN A 251 -10.74 -0.68 10.72
CA ASN A 251 -10.32 0.48 9.93
C ASN A 251 -10.51 0.33 8.42
N ASP A 252 -11.25 -0.66 7.95
CA ASP A 252 -11.72 -0.71 6.56
C ASP A 252 -12.73 0.41 6.31
N TYR A 253 -12.51 1.22 5.28
CA TYR A 253 -13.35 2.38 4.97
C TYR A 253 -14.12 2.18 3.67
N GLY A 254 -15.41 1.81 3.78
CA GLY A 254 -16.28 1.46 2.65
C GLY A 254 -17.23 2.56 2.17
N GLU A 255 -17.17 3.77 2.74
CA GLU A 255 -18.10 4.84 2.41
C GLU A 255 -17.62 5.67 1.21
N GLY A 256 -18.47 5.79 0.17
CA GLY A 256 -18.18 6.62 -1.00
C GLY A 256 -17.08 6.07 -1.91
N LEU A 257 -17.00 4.75 -2.04
CA LEU A 257 -16.04 4.03 -2.90
C LEU A 257 -16.09 4.45 -4.38
N ASN A 258 -17.23 4.94 -4.84
CA ASN A 258 -17.40 5.49 -6.19
C ASN A 258 -16.47 6.68 -6.49
N ARG A 259 -15.95 7.32 -5.46
CA ARG A 259 -14.96 8.42 -5.60
C ARG A 259 -13.56 7.92 -5.99
N LEU A 260 -13.29 6.62 -5.84
CA LEU A 260 -12.02 6.01 -6.24
C LEU A 260 -11.96 5.68 -7.72
N VAL A 261 -13.11 5.52 -8.37
CA VAL A 261 -13.22 4.97 -9.71
C VAL A 261 -14.07 5.89 -10.62
N GLY A 262 -13.87 5.76 -11.93
CA GLY A 262 -14.86 6.18 -12.92
C GLY A 262 -14.87 7.65 -13.33
N ALA A 263 -13.88 8.48 -12.99
CA ALA A 263 -13.82 9.83 -13.53
C ALA A 263 -12.86 9.91 -14.72
N ASN A 264 -13.40 10.11 -15.91
CA ASN A 264 -12.62 10.35 -17.13
C ASN A 264 -11.85 11.69 -17.08
N ASP A 265 -12.26 12.63 -16.21
CA ASP A 265 -11.51 13.87 -15.99
C ASP A 265 -10.59 13.71 -14.76
N PRO A 266 -9.26 13.79 -14.95
CA PRO A 266 -8.30 13.58 -13.88
C PRO A 266 -8.36 14.63 -12.76
N SER A 267 -8.87 15.82 -13.00
CA SER A 267 -8.86 16.91 -12.02
C SER A 267 -9.93 16.78 -10.93
N PRO A 268 -11.23 16.62 -11.24
CA PRO A 268 -12.26 16.33 -10.24
C PRO A 268 -12.07 14.98 -9.55
N ALA A 269 -11.65 13.94 -10.29
CA ALA A 269 -11.38 12.63 -9.75
C ALA A 269 -10.27 12.66 -8.70
N ARG A 270 -9.19 13.37 -8.97
CA ARG A 270 -8.07 13.51 -8.04
C ARG A 270 -8.50 14.19 -6.72
N LYS A 271 -9.34 15.25 -6.82
CA LYS A 271 -9.86 15.92 -5.62
C LYS A 271 -10.77 14.99 -4.83
N ALA A 272 -11.66 14.26 -5.49
CA ALA A 272 -12.57 13.29 -4.85
C ALA A 272 -11.79 12.16 -4.17
N ARG A 273 -10.77 11.61 -4.84
CA ARG A 273 -9.84 10.61 -4.29
C ARG A 273 -9.10 11.15 -3.07
N SER A 274 -8.53 12.35 -3.14
CA SER A 274 -7.83 12.97 -2.02
C SER A 274 -8.73 13.18 -0.79
N GLN A 275 -9.97 13.57 -1.01
CA GLN A 275 -10.97 13.68 0.07
C GLN A 275 -11.31 12.30 0.65
N PHE A 276 -11.53 11.30 -0.18
CA PHE A 276 -11.75 9.92 0.26
C PHE A 276 -10.59 9.40 1.12
N CYS A 277 -9.35 9.59 0.66
CA CYS A 277 -8.15 9.20 1.41
C CYS A 277 -8.08 9.88 2.79
N GLN A 278 -8.44 11.17 2.87
CA GLN A 278 -8.48 11.89 4.14
C GLN A 278 -9.55 11.33 5.09
N GLU A 279 -10.72 10.98 4.59
CA GLU A 279 -11.80 10.37 5.37
C GLU A 279 -11.41 8.96 5.85
N ALA A 280 -10.77 8.16 5.01
CA ALA A 280 -10.23 6.85 5.38
C ALA A 280 -9.17 6.96 6.51
N ARG A 281 -8.29 7.97 6.44
CA ARG A 281 -7.33 8.26 7.52
C ARG A 281 -8.05 8.66 8.81
N TRP A 282 -9.08 9.49 8.75
CA TRP A 282 -9.89 9.83 9.92
C TRP A 282 -10.61 8.63 10.50
N HIS A 283 -11.11 7.73 9.65
CA HIS A 283 -11.72 6.48 10.10
C HIS A 283 -10.71 5.63 10.89
N THR A 284 -9.51 5.42 10.34
CA THR A 284 -8.43 4.73 11.06
C THR A 284 -8.00 5.44 12.35
N GLN A 285 -7.91 6.77 12.34
CA GLN A 285 -7.65 7.55 13.57
C GLN A 285 -8.73 7.34 14.62
N GLY A 286 -10.00 7.25 14.20
CA GLY A 286 -11.13 6.95 15.08
C GLY A 286 -11.01 5.57 15.70
N PHE A 287 -10.61 4.57 14.92
CA PHE A 287 -10.37 3.22 15.45
C PHE A 287 -9.21 3.18 16.45
N ALA A 288 -8.11 3.85 16.16
CA ALA A 288 -6.97 3.94 17.09
C ALA A 288 -7.35 4.69 18.39
N HIS A 289 -8.12 5.77 18.28
CA HIS A 289 -8.69 6.48 19.44
C HIS A 289 -9.61 5.56 20.26
N PHE A 290 -10.46 4.78 19.59
CA PHE A 290 -11.35 3.80 20.25
C PHE A 290 -10.53 2.75 21.00
N ILE A 291 -9.51 2.15 20.39
CA ILE A 291 -8.59 1.19 21.03
C ILE A 291 -7.98 1.81 22.30
N GLN A 292 -7.41 3.01 22.22
CA GLN A 292 -6.81 3.67 23.37
C GLN A 292 -7.84 4.00 24.46
N SER A 293 -9.05 4.36 24.07
CA SER A 293 -10.15 4.65 25.03
C SER A 293 -10.62 3.41 25.78
N GLN A 294 -10.64 2.24 25.13
CA GLN A 294 -11.10 0.99 25.71
C GLN A 294 -9.99 0.23 26.47
N LEU A 295 -8.77 0.23 25.92
CA LEU A 295 -7.66 -0.58 26.43
C LEU A 295 -6.64 0.25 27.23
N GLY A 296 -6.81 1.57 27.31
CA GLY A 296 -5.96 2.46 28.07
C GLY A 296 -4.76 3.03 27.26
N ARG A 297 -4.10 3.98 27.89
CA ARG A 297 -2.99 4.74 27.28
C ARG A 297 -1.66 3.95 27.25
N ARG A 298 -1.68 2.67 27.54
CA ARG A 298 -0.59 1.76 27.23
C ARG A 298 -0.31 1.72 25.72
N TYR A 299 -1.34 1.94 24.89
CA TYR A 299 -1.24 1.90 23.43
C TYR A 299 -1.29 3.30 22.83
N GLY A 300 -0.41 3.60 21.88
CA GLY A 300 -0.34 4.90 21.22
C GLY A 300 0.30 4.84 19.85
N TRP A 301 0.45 5.99 19.20
CA TRP A 301 1.09 6.06 17.88
C TRP A 301 2.52 5.55 17.91
N ALA A 302 2.88 4.72 16.94
CA ALA A 302 4.27 4.37 16.65
C ALA A 302 4.91 5.46 15.77
N GLU A 303 5.18 6.61 16.37
CA GLU A 303 5.76 7.77 15.67
C GLU A 303 7.15 7.46 15.07
N GLY A 304 7.52 8.19 14.01
CA GLY A 304 8.83 8.09 13.39
C GLY A 304 9.07 6.83 12.55
N ILE A 305 8.00 6.12 12.17
CA ILE A 305 8.12 4.92 11.32
C ILE A 305 8.20 5.31 9.85
N PHE A 306 7.23 6.06 9.35
CA PHE A 306 7.12 6.41 7.92
C PHE A 306 7.89 7.69 7.57
N PRO A 307 8.22 7.93 6.30
CA PRO A 307 9.05 9.06 5.87
C PRO A 307 8.55 10.45 6.32
N ALA A 308 7.24 10.64 6.40
CA ALA A 308 6.65 11.86 6.94
C ALA A 308 6.80 12.02 8.47
N GLY A 309 7.46 11.08 9.15
CA GLY A 309 7.70 11.12 10.59
C GLY A 309 6.52 10.66 11.45
N GLY A 310 5.39 10.27 10.84
CA GLY A 310 4.20 9.83 11.53
C GLY A 310 4.09 8.30 11.69
N ALA A 311 2.95 7.89 12.24
CA ALA A 311 2.55 6.49 12.42
C ALA A 311 1.65 5.98 11.27
N PHE A 312 1.11 6.89 10.45
CA PHE A 312 0.27 6.54 9.30
C PHE A 312 1.12 6.15 8.10
N ALA A 313 0.69 5.09 7.42
CA ALA A 313 1.20 4.70 6.10
C ALA A 313 0.98 5.79 5.05
N GLU A 314 1.77 5.75 3.98
CA GLU A 314 1.72 6.68 2.84
C GLU A 314 0.95 6.05 1.67
#